data_eadb2656532f427f168ad220f65d0ebc
#
_entry.id   eadb2656532f427f168ad220f65d0ebc
#
_cell.length_a   1.000
_cell.length_b   1.000
_cell.length_c   1.000
_cell.angle_alpha   90.00
_cell.angle_beta   90.00
_cell.angle_gamma   90.00
#
_symmetry.space_group_name_H-M   'P 1'
#
loop_
_entity.id
_entity.type
_entity.pdbx_description
1 polymer ?
#
loop_
_entity_poly.entity_id
_entity_poly.type
_entity_poly.pdbx_seq_one_letter_code
_entity_poly.pdbx_strand_id
1 'polypeptide(L)'
;MRTFLYARVSVDDLTTQNQVEAVKRAGYEVKPSRVIEETISGATPAMDRPQFVKLVDKLEEGDCLVVTKIDRLGRDNIDVQKTVTMLLDMGVKLICLDLPVKDLSSAEGKLI
;
A
#
# COMPACT_ATOMS: atom_id res chain seq x y z
N MET A 1 1.00 1.68 -17.20
CA MET A 1 0.69 1.70 -15.75
C MET A 1 1.90 1.22 -14.97
N ARG A 2 2.30 1.96 -13.96
CA ARG A 2 3.40 1.55 -13.10
C ARG A 2 2.82 0.89 -11.85
N THR A 3 3.45 -0.18 -11.40
CA THR A 3 3.01 -0.90 -10.20
C THR A 3 4.05 -0.72 -9.09
N PHE A 4 3.60 -0.22 -7.95
CA PHE A 4 4.44 0.00 -6.78
C PHE A 4 3.99 -0.94 -5.67
N LEU A 5 4.92 -1.29 -4.79
CA LEU A 5 4.63 -2.07 -3.60
C LEU A 5 5.06 -1.24 -2.39
N TYR A 6 4.19 -1.12 -1.41
CA TYR A 6 4.55 -0.55 -0.11
C TYR A 6 4.60 -1.67 0.92
N ALA A 7 5.77 -1.90 1.48
CA ALA A 7 6.00 -2.94 2.49
C ALA A 7 6.47 -2.28 3.78
N ARG A 8 5.69 -2.42 4.85
CA ARG A 8 6.02 -1.84 6.14
C ARG A 8 6.15 -2.91 7.21
N VAL A 9 7.18 -2.78 8.04
CA VAL A 9 7.33 -3.60 9.24
C VAL A 9 7.66 -2.67 10.41
N SER A 10 7.38 -3.11 11.63
CA SER A 10 7.77 -2.36 12.82
C SER A 10 9.24 -2.65 13.12
N VAL A 11 9.83 -1.86 14.03
CA VAL A 11 11.26 -1.99 14.34
C VAL A 11 11.62 -3.35 14.91
N ASP A 12 10.66 -4.08 15.47
CA ASP A 12 10.92 -5.39 16.04
C ASP A 12 10.82 -6.52 15.01
N ASP A 13 10.35 -6.23 13.81
CA ASP A 13 10.23 -7.24 12.77
C ASP A 13 11.55 -7.39 12.02
N LEU A 14 11.76 -8.55 11.42
CA LEU A 14 13.02 -8.85 10.78
C LEU A 14 13.17 -8.28 9.37
N THR A 15 12.11 -8.32 8.56
CA THR A 15 12.28 -7.98 7.16
C THR A 15 10.95 -7.76 6.45
N THR A 16 11.00 -7.00 5.37
CA THR A 16 9.86 -6.80 4.47
C THR A 16 9.81 -7.88 3.38
N GLN A 17 10.79 -8.78 3.35
CA GLN A 17 10.91 -9.78 2.28
C GLN A 17 9.66 -10.63 2.12
N ASN A 18 8.98 -10.99 3.20
CA ASN A 18 7.75 -11.78 3.12
C ASN A 18 6.66 -11.07 2.35
N GLN A 19 6.58 -9.75 2.46
CA GLN A 19 5.58 -8.95 1.74
C GLN A 19 5.93 -8.91 0.25
N VAL A 20 7.20 -8.75 -0.08
CA VAL A 20 7.66 -8.74 -1.47
C VAL A 20 7.34 -10.07 -2.13
N GLU A 21 7.62 -11.18 -1.45
CA GLU A 21 7.33 -12.51 -2.01
C GLU A 21 5.85 -12.79 -2.16
N ALA A 22 5.02 -12.33 -1.22
CA ALA A 22 3.57 -12.50 -1.30
C ALA A 22 3.00 -11.80 -2.54
N VAL A 23 3.51 -10.62 -2.85
CA VAL A 23 3.07 -9.86 -4.02
C VAL A 23 3.48 -10.57 -5.31
N LYS A 24 4.69 -11.13 -5.36
CA LYS A 24 5.13 -11.92 -6.52
C LYS A 24 4.25 -13.14 -6.72
N ARG A 25 3.95 -13.87 -5.64
CA ARG A 25 3.11 -15.06 -5.71
C ARG A 25 1.69 -14.74 -6.16
N ALA A 26 1.22 -13.54 -5.89
CA ALA A 26 -0.10 -13.10 -6.33
C ALA A 26 -0.12 -12.69 -7.81
N GLY A 27 1.03 -12.72 -8.49
CA GLY A 27 1.10 -12.44 -9.92
C GLY A 27 1.40 -11.00 -10.30
N TYR A 28 1.75 -10.16 -9.32
CA TYR A 28 2.09 -8.77 -9.61
C TYR A 28 3.59 -8.61 -9.79
N GLU A 29 3.99 -8.01 -10.91
CA GLU A 29 5.39 -7.70 -11.15
C GLU A 29 5.67 -6.28 -10.72
N VAL A 30 6.61 -6.12 -9.80
CA VAL A 30 7.01 -4.80 -9.31
C VAL A 30 8.51 -4.66 -9.50
N LYS A 31 8.92 -3.64 -10.23
CA LYS A 31 10.35 -3.38 -10.43
C LYS A 31 11.01 -3.05 -9.10
N PRO A 32 12.26 -3.49 -8.88
CA PRO A 32 12.95 -3.21 -7.61
C PRO A 32 12.94 -1.73 -7.22
N SER A 33 13.03 -0.82 -8.20
CA SER A 33 12.99 0.62 -7.92
C SER A 33 11.61 1.12 -7.47
N ARG A 34 10.59 0.28 -7.58
CA ARG A 34 9.22 0.62 -7.18
C ARG A 34 8.77 -0.16 -5.94
N VAL A 35 9.69 -0.88 -5.30
CA VAL A 35 9.42 -1.52 -4.03
C VAL A 35 9.84 -0.52 -2.95
N ILE A 36 8.86 -0.03 -2.20
CA ILE A 36 9.10 0.96 -1.14
C ILE A 36 9.01 0.23 0.19
N GLU A 37 10.14 0.15 0.87
CA GLU A 37 10.22 -0.54 2.15
C GLU A 37 10.37 0.46 3.27
N GLU A 38 9.63 0.26 4.36
CA GLU A 38 9.67 1.15 5.50
C GLU A 38 9.66 0.37 6.79
N THR A 39 10.60 0.70 7.69
CA THR A 39 10.63 0.14 9.03
C THR A 39 10.20 1.25 9.98
N ILE A 40 8.97 1.16 10.45
CA ILE A 40 8.37 2.18 11.31
C ILE A 40 7.18 1.58 12.04
N SER A 41 6.85 2.10 13.21
CA SER A 41 5.73 1.60 14.00
C SER A 41 4.41 1.74 13.23
N GLY A 42 3.57 0.73 13.31
CA GLY A 42 2.22 0.78 12.74
C GLY A 42 1.33 1.81 13.42
N ALA A 43 1.72 2.31 14.60
CA ALA A 43 0.97 3.37 15.29
C ALA A 43 1.24 4.77 14.68
N THR A 44 2.18 4.87 13.74
CA THR A 44 2.47 6.14 13.07
C THR A 44 1.44 6.39 11.97
N PRO A 45 0.79 7.55 11.94
CA PRO A 45 -0.14 7.87 10.84
C PRO A 45 0.55 7.75 9.48
N ALA A 46 -0.20 7.34 8.46
CA ALA A 46 0.37 7.10 7.13
C ALA A 46 1.16 8.29 6.61
N MET A 47 0.60 9.48 6.68
CA MET A 47 1.26 10.67 6.14
C MET A 47 2.37 11.24 7.03
N ASP A 48 2.67 10.57 8.15
CA ASP A 48 3.82 10.89 8.99
C ASP A 48 4.94 9.86 8.75
N ARG A 49 4.74 8.92 7.84
CA ARG A 49 5.74 7.90 7.50
C ARG A 49 6.58 8.40 6.32
N PRO A 50 7.88 8.68 6.53
CA PRO A 50 8.70 9.33 5.47
C PRO A 50 8.72 8.63 4.12
N GLN A 51 8.86 7.31 4.12
CA GLN A 51 8.91 6.57 2.85
C GLN A 51 7.55 6.53 2.17
N PHE A 52 6.47 6.43 2.94
CA PHE A 52 5.13 6.45 2.39
C PHE A 52 4.81 7.81 1.76
N VAL A 53 5.20 8.90 2.42
CA VAL A 53 5.00 10.25 1.88
C VAL A 53 5.75 10.40 0.55
N LYS A 54 6.99 9.91 0.48
CA LYS A 54 7.76 9.96 -0.77
C LYS A 54 7.09 9.14 -1.86
N LEU A 55 6.51 7.99 -1.50
CA LEU A 55 5.78 7.17 -2.47
C LEU A 55 4.58 7.92 -3.01
N VAL A 56 3.78 8.53 -2.14
CA VAL A 56 2.58 9.28 -2.54
C VAL A 56 2.99 10.41 -3.51
N ASP A 57 4.11 11.07 -3.25
CA ASP A 57 4.59 12.13 -4.13
C ASP A 57 4.98 11.61 -5.53
N LYS A 58 5.34 10.34 -5.64
CA LYS A 58 5.70 9.75 -6.93
C LYS A 58 4.50 9.20 -7.68
N LEU A 59 3.41 8.88 -7.00
CA LEU A 59 2.26 8.26 -7.64
C LEU A 59 1.54 9.24 -8.56
N GLU A 60 1.10 8.73 -9.71
CA GLU A 60 0.37 9.51 -10.68
C GLU A 60 -0.91 8.79 -11.05
N GLU A 61 -1.85 9.48 -11.65
CA GLU A 61 -3.09 8.88 -12.09
C GLU A 61 -2.78 7.69 -13.02
N GLY A 62 -3.44 6.59 -12.78
CA GLY A 62 -3.23 5.35 -13.55
C GLY A 62 -2.20 4.41 -12.95
N ASP A 63 -1.43 4.85 -11.94
CA ASP A 63 -0.49 3.96 -11.28
C ASP A 63 -1.23 2.99 -10.37
N CYS A 64 -0.57 1.89 -10.04
CA CYS A 64 -1.11 0.86 -9.15
C CYS A 64 -0.25 0.76 -7.90
N LEU A 65 -0.86 0.71 -6.74
CA LEU A 65 -0.18 0.46 -5.48
C LEU A 65 -0.69 -0.86 -4.90
N VAL A 66 0.23 -1.77 -4.58
CA VAL A 66 -0.10 -3.06 -3.98
C VAL A 66 0.39 -3.09 -2.54
N VAL A 67 -0.45 -3.55 -1.63
CA VAL A 67 -0.07 -3.82 -0.24
C VAL A 67 -0.57 -5.21 0.14
N THR A 68 0.10 -5.86 1.08
CA THR A 68 -0.30 -7.21 1.49
C THR A 68 -1.48 -7.19 2.45
N LYS A 69 -1.57 -6.15 3.26
CA LYS A 69 -2.66 -5.99 4.24
C LYS A 69 -3.11 -4.56 4.26
N ILE A 70 -4.39 -4.35 4.50
CA ILE A 70 -4.97 -3.00 4.52
C ILE A 70 -4.38 -2.14 5.64
N ASP A 71 -3.96 -2.76 6.75
CA ASP A 71 -3.40 -2.03 7.88
C ASP A 71 -2.02 -1.42 7.59
N ARG A 72 -1.41 -1.76 6.45
CA ARG A 72 -0.19 -1.09 6.01
C ARG A 72 -0.46 0.37 5.59
N LEU A 73 -1.72 0.73 5.38
CA LEU A 73 -2.11 2.04 4.86
C LEU A 73 -2.47 3.06 5.93
N GLY A 74 -2.32 2.72 7.20
CA GLY A 74 -2.60 3.67 8.26
C GLY A 74 -2.42 3.07 9.64
N ARG A 75 -2.55 3.92 10.67
CA ARG A 75 -2.36 3.48 12.07
C ARG A 75 -3.63 2.86 12.67
N ASP A 76 -4.79 3.20 12.13
CA ASP A 76 -6.08 2.71 12.61
C ASP A 76 -7.10 2.79 11.46
N ASN A 77 -8.33 2.38 11.73
CA ASN A 77 -9.37 2.36 10.72
C ASN A 77 -9.63 3.73 10.07
N ILE A 78 -9.66 4.77 10.88
CA ILE A 78 -9.93 6.12 10.37
C ILE A 78 -8.80 6.57 9.45
N ASP A 79 -7.56 6.36 9.88
CA ASP A 79 -6.39 6.72 9.09
C ASP A 79 -6.32 5.92 7.79
N VAL A 80 -6.62 4.61 7.86
CA VAL A 80 -6.66 3.76 6.67
C VAL A 80 -7.71 4.27 5.69
N GLN A 81 -8.91 4.61 6.15
CA GLN A 81 -9.96 5.11 5.27
C GLN A 81 -9.57 6.42 4.60
N LYS A 82 -8.93 7.32 5.34
CA LYS A 82 -8.45 8.58 4.77
C LYS A 82 -7.40 8.32 3.69
N THR A 83 -6.49 7.40 3.94
CA THR A 83 -5.43 7.06 2.99
C THR A 83 -6.01 6.43 1.73
N VAL A 84 -6.93 5.48 1.88
CA VAL A 84 -7.58 4.82 0.75
C VAL A 84 -8.33 5.85 -0.10
N THR A 85 -9.11 6.71 0.53
CA THR A 85 -9.87 7.74 -0.18
C THR A 85 -8.92 8.68 -0.95
N MET A 86 -7.84 9.10 -0.31
CA MET A 86 -6.85 9.96 -0.94
C MET A 86 -6.26 9.31 -2.18
N LEU A 87 -5.85 8.05 -2.08
CA LEU A 87 -5.23 7.35 -3.21
C LEU A 87 -6.22 7.15 -4.36
N LEU A 88 -7.46 6.77 -4.05
CA LEU A 88 -8.48 6.60 -5.09
C LEU A 88 -8.82 7.92 -5.76
N ASP A 89 -8.85 9.02 -4.99
CA ASP A 89 -9.11 10.35 -5.55
C ASP A 89 -7.97 10.81 -6.46
N MET A 90 -6.75 10.32 -6.24
CA MET A 90 -5.62 10.60 -7.11
C MET A 90 -5.66 9.79 -8.40
N GLY A 91 -6.61 8.88 -8.54
CA GLY A 91 -6.69 8.00 -9.71
C GLY A 91 -5.74 6.81 -9.64
N VAL A 92 -5.25 6.47 -8.43
CA VAL A 92 -4.36 5.33 -8.22
C VAL A 92 -5.18 4.07 -8.01
N LYS A 93 -4.81 2.99 -8.69
CA LYS A 93 -5.45 1.69 -8.49
C LYS A 93 -4.83 1.06 -7.24
N LEU A 94 -5.66 0.70 -6.27
CA LEU A 94 -5.17 0.17 -5.00
C LEU A 94 -5.54 -1.31 -4.87
N ILE A 95 -4.53 -2.15 -4.66
CA ILE A 95 -4.69 -3.60 -4.50
C ILE A 95 -4.30 -3.98 -3.08
N CYS A 96 -5.18 -4.66 -2.38
CA CYS A 96 -4.89 -5.18 -1.04
C CYS A 96 -5.10 -6.69 -1.05
N LEU A 97 -4.03 -7.46 -0.81
CA LEU A 97 -4.05 -8.91 -1.01
C LEU A 97 -4.86 -9.69 0.03
N ASP A 98 -5.06 -9.13 1.21
CA ASP A 98 -5.77 -9.85 2.30
C ASP A 98 -7.27 -9.63 2.29
N LEU A 99 -7.81 -8.91 1.33
CA LEU A 99 -9.24 -8.67 1.25
C LEU A 99 -9.91 -9.59 0.22
N PRO A 100 -11.18 -9.96 0.43
CA PRO A 100 -11.92 -10.77 -0.54
C PRO A 100 -12.01 -10.09 -1.92
N VAL A 101 -12.21 -8.77 -1.94
CA VAL A 101 -12.13 -7.98 -3.16
C VAL A 101 -10.81 -7.21 -3.08
N LYS A 102 -9.81 -7.65 -3.82
CA LYS A 102 -8.45 -7.13 -3.70
C LYS A 102 -8.28 -5.75 -4.32
N ASP A 103 -9.00 -5.47 -5.40
CA ASP A 103 -8.90 -4.19 -6.09
C ASP A 103 -9.90 -3.19 -5.50
N LEU A 104 -9.41 -2.29 -4.67
CA LEU A 104 -10.25 -1.30 -3.99
C LEU A 104 -10.71 -0.17 -4.90
N SER A 105 -10.19 -0.10 -6.13
CA SER A 105 -10.64 0.90 -7.09
C SER A 105 -11.89 0.43 -7.83
N SER A 106 -12.28 -0.84 -7.71
CA SER A 106 -13.50 -1.36 -8.33
C SER A 106 -14.73 -0.88 -7.55
N ALA A 107 -15.90 -1.00 -8.14
CA ALA A 107 -17.14 -0.60 -7.48
C ALA A 107 -17.37 -1.40 -6.19
N GLU A 108 -17.07 -2.69 -6.20
CA GLU A 108 -17.20 -3.53 -5.03
C GLU A 108 -16.19 -3.17 -3.96
N GLY A 109 -14.99 -2.78 -4.35
CA GLY A 109 -13.95 -2.41 -3.41
C GLY A 109 -14.22 -1.08 -2.73
N LYS A 110 -14.98 -0.23 -3.38
CA LYS A 110 -15.28 1.08 -2.82
C LYS A 110 -16.40 1.08 -1.82
N LEU A 111 -16.88 -0.09 -1.47
CA LEU A 111 -17.90 -0.19 -0.56
C LEU A 111 -17.57 0.48 0.68
N ILE A 112 -18.11 0.82 1.35
CA ILE A 112 -17.74 1.31 2.62
C ILE A 112 -18.26 2.46 3.02
#